data_a0f13ff2d488655a6eb030a047744c75
#
_entry.id   a0f13ff2d488655a6eb030a047744c75
#
_cell.length_a   1.000
_cell.length_b   1.000
_cell.length_c   1.000
_cell.angle_alpha   90.00
_cell.angle_beta   90.00
_cell.angle_gamma   90.00
#
_symmetry.space_group_name_H-M   'P 1'
#
loop_
_entity.id
_entity.type
_entity.pdbx_description
1 polymer ?
#
loop_
_entity_poly.entity_id
_entity_poly.type
_entity_poly.pdbx_seq_one_letter_code
_entity_poly.pdbx_strand_id
1 'polypeptide(L)'
;MSDAPTFSPVAIIAAKDIRDATRDRFILIVTLFLALGAVVALISGAIALRTDAATYAAAKETLLALGKPVDQIAAPEFYPLKLLRGAIEQIGIVGAAIAILIGYRAAASERGRQTLALILTRPIRRWQFLAGKMAAGLALLAVGLFGVLAALALVANLASGIGLGWSDLPRLGVTWLAAVLYTASFFFLGFILTLTLRKPATALLLAFAVWLTLVLVAPQVGDTLDPDNQVAGGVFKSLSIAKPDQIEIMKQFKTYETLRDGIEQASVTKHFERFTFAVLGIKDTYTGVPLGPILIEKTGDLIWIFLTALGLGLIAIALPLNADRLSKE
;
A
#
# COMPACT_ATOMS: atom_id res chain seq x y z
N MET A 1 -31.39 38.04 -10.12
CA MET A 1 -30.40 37.63 -9.09
C MET A 1 -30.00 36.22 -9.45
N SER A 2 -28.83 36.05 -10.05
CA SER A 2 -28.32 34.73 -10.40
C SER A 2 -27.90 33.99 -9.13
N ASP A 3 -28.50 32.82 -8.90
CA ASP A 3 -28.08 31.91 -7.86
C ASP A 3 -26.61 31.54 -8.06
N ALA A 4 -25.72 32.17 -7.32
CA ALA A 4 -24.33 31.75 -7.27
C ALA A 4 -24.29 30.32 -6.71
N PRO A 5 -23.55 29.39 -7.32
CA PRO A 5 -23.49 28.02 -6.86
C PRO A 5 -22.98 27.99 -5.42
N THR A 6 -23.85 27.62 -4.50
CA THR A 6 -23.51 27.46 -3.07
C THR A 6 -22.69 26.18 -2.90
N PHE A 7 -21.36 26.33 -3.01
CA PHE A 7 -20.46 25.20 -2.70
C PHE A 7 -20.68 24.72 -1.28
N SER A 8 -20.72 23.40 -1.10
CA SER A 8 -20.82 22.82 0.26
C SER A 8 -19.62 23.25 1.12
N PRO A 9 -19.79 23.50 2.42
CA PRO A 9 -18.68 23.84 3.33
C PRO A 9 -17.52 22.84 3.25
N VAL A 10 -17.83 21.56 3.06
CA VAL A 10 -16.85 20.47 2.87
C VAL A 10 -15.96 20.73 1.67
N ALA A 11 -16.55 21.07 0.52
CA ALA A 11 -15.82 21.34 -0.72
C ALA A 11 -14.91 22.58 -0.62
N ILE A 12 -15.39 23.63 0.04
CA ILE A 12 -14.61 24.86 0.26
C ILE A 12 -13.37 24.57 1.13
N ILE A 13 -13.54 23.83 2.23
CA ILE A 13 -12.45 23.46 3.13
C ILE A 13 -11.44 22.54 2.38
N ALA A 14 -11.94 21.54 1.66
CA ALA A 14 -11.10 20.64 0.90
C ALA A 14 -10.27 21.40 -0.19
N ALA A 15 -10.90 22.28 -0.94
CA ALA A 15 -10.23 23.07 -1.98
C ALA A 15 -9.16 24.01 -1.37
N LYS A 16 -9.43 24.61 -0.20
CA LYS A 16 -8.44 25.41 0.53
C LYS A 16 -7.22 24.57 0.92
N ASP A 17 -7.46 23.43 1.58
CA ASP A 17 -6.37 22.58 2.09
C ASP A 17 -5.54 21.97 0.95
N ILE A 18 -6.14 21.59 -0.16
CA ILE A 18 -5.44 21.14 -1.37
C ILE A 18 -4.55 22.28 -1.93
N ARG A 19 -5.08 23.50 -2.01
CA ARG A 19 -4.32 24.66 -2.50
C ARG A 19 -3.14 24.98 -1.57
N ASP A 20 -3.34 24.93 -0.26
CA ASP A 20 -2.28 25.16 0.73
C ASP A 20 -1.19 24.08 0.60
N ALA A 21 -1.58 22.81 0.47
CA ALA A 21 -0.68 21.68 0.31
C ALA A 21 0.16 21.73 -0.97
N THR A 22 -0.44 22.16 -2.09
CA THR A 22 0.28 22.30 -3.38
C THR A 22 1.29 23.45 -3.36
N ARG A 23 1.02 24.51 -2.60
CA ARG A 23 1.95 25.64 -2.43
C ARG A 23 3.15 25.32 -1.52
N ASP A 24 2.95 24.46 -0.53
CA ASP A 24 3.96 24.09 0.47
C ASP A 24 5.06 23.15 -0.08
N ARG A 25 4.94 22.70 -1.33
CA ARG A 25 5.86 21.74 -1.98
C ARG A 25 6.13 20.43 -1.20
N PHE A 26 5.64 20.32 0.04
CA PHE A 26 5.85 19.14 0.88
C PHE A 26 5.29 17.88 0.23
N ILE A 27 4.03 17.93 -0.23
CA ILE A 27 3.38 16.80 -0.90
C ILE A 27 4.14 16.39 -2.15
N LEU A 28 4.64 17.38 -2.92
CA LEU A 28 5.43 17.11 -4.11
C LEU A 28 6.74 16.40 -3.76
N ILE A 29 7.47 16.87 -2.74
CA ILE A 29 8.75 16.26 -2.32
C ILE A 29 8.52 14.82 -1.84
N VAL A 30 7.48 14.60 -1.04
CA VAL A 30 7.16 13.29 -0.47
C VAL A 30 6.69 12.30 -1.55
N THR A 31 5.86 12.76 -2.50
CA THR A 31 5.43 11.95 -3.65
C THR A 31 6.61 11.62 -4.56
N LEU A 32 7.50 12.58 -4.80
CA LEU A 32 8.71 12.37 -5.59
C LEU A 32 9.67 11.37 -4.92
N PHE A 33 9.80 11.43 -3.60
CA PHE A 33 10.59 10.47 -2.83
C PHE A 33 10.03 9.04 -2.96
N LEU A 34 8.70 8.88 -2.84
CA LEU A 34 8.04 7.60 -3.06
C LEU A 34 8.24 7.11 -4.49
N ALA A 35 8.05 7.99 -5.48
CA ALA A 35 8.23 7.65 -6.88
C ALA A 35 9.66 7.21 -7.19
N LEU A 36 10.66 7.90 -6.64
CA LEU A 36 12.08 7.56 -6.81
C LEU A 36 12.38 6.17 -6.24
N GLY A 37 11.95 5.89 -5.00
CA GLY A 37 12.12 4.57 -4.38
C GLY A 37 11.45 3.46 -5.19
N ALA A 38 10.24 3.70 -5.67
CA ALA A 38 9.50 2.74 -6.48
C ALA A 38 10.14 2.51 -7.86
N VAL A 39 10.71 3.54 -8.50
CA VAL A 39 11.47 3.41 -9.76
C VAL A 39 12.75 2.60 -9.53
N VAL A 40 13.48 2.84 -8.45
CA VAL A 40 14.67 2.06 -8.10
C VAL A 40 14.31 0.58 -7.89
N ALA A 41 13.22 0.31 -7.17
CA ALA A 41 12.73 -1.06 -6.97
C ALA A 41 12.32 -1.74 -8.29
N LEU A 42 11.68 -1.01 -9.20
CA LEU A 42 11.32 -1.50 -10.53
C LEU A 42 12.57 -1.82 -11.38
N ILE A 43 13.57 -0.93 -11.38
CA ILE A 43 14.84 -1.16 -12.11
C ILE A 43 15.54 -2.40 -11.56
N SER A 44 15.60 -2.56 -10.24
CA SER A 44 16.18 -3.75 -9.60
C SER A 44 15.43 -5.02 -10.01
N GLY A 45 14.11 -5.00 -10.07
CA GLY A 45 13.29 -6.10 -10.57
C GLY A 45 13.55 -6.41 -12.05
N ALA A 46 13.73 -5.39 -12.88
CA ALA A 46 14.05 -5.57 -14.30
C ALA A 46 15.44 -6.19 -14.51
N ILE A 47 16.43 -5.84 -13.70
CA ILE A 47 17.76 -6.44 -13.71
C ILE A 47 17.68 -7.91 -13.30
N ALA A 48 16.96 -8.22 -12.21
CA ALA A 48 16.75 -9.60 -11.74
C ALA A 48 16.11 -10.46 -12.84
N LEU A 49 15.06 -9.97 -13.48
CA LEU A 49 14.38 -10.68 -14.57
C LEU A 49 15.30 -10.97 -15.76
N ARG A 50 16.16 -10.02 -16.13
CA ARG A 50 17.16 -10.24 -17.20
C ARG A 50 18.20 -11.29 -16.82
N THR A 51 18.61 -11.31 -15.55
CA THR A 51 19.54 -12.31 -15.01
C THR A 51 18.91 -13.71 -15.05
N ASP A 52 17.65 -13.83 -14.65
CA ASP A 52 16.89 -15.09 -14.69
C ASP A 52 16.74 -15.59 -16.13
N ALA A 53 16.46 -14.71 -17.08
CA ALA A 53 16.39 -15.04 -18.50
C ALA A 53 17.73 -15.54 -19.05
N ALA A 54 18.83 -14.88 -18.70
CA ALA A 54 20.18 -15.30 -19.11
C ALA A 54 20.55 -16.66 -18.50
N THR A 55 20.24 -16.88 -17.22
CA THR A 55 20.46 -18.16 -16.53
C THR A 55 19.66 -19.29 -17.17
N TYR A 56 18.38 -19.02 -17.53
CA TYR A 56 17.55 -19.97 -18.25
C TYR A 56 18.14 -20.32 -19.62
N ALA A 57 18.61 -19.34 -20.39
CA ALA A 57 19.19 -19.54 -21.68
C ALA A 57 20.47 -20.43 -21.59
N ALA A 58 21.36 -20.16 -20.63
CA ALA A 58 22.56 -20.95 -20.40
C ALA A 58 22.24 -22.38 -19.94
N ALA A 59 21.25 -22.55 -19.05
CA ALA A 59 20.81 -23.87 -18.61
C ALA A 59 20.19 -24.67 -19.75
N LYS A 60 19.40 -24.03 -20.60
CA LYS A 60 18.84 -24.65 -21.83
C LYS A 60 19.92 -25.13 -22.80
N GLU A 61 20.91 -24.29 -23.04
CA GLU A 61 22.05 -24.64 -23.90
C GLU A 61 22.83 -25.86 -23.34
N THR A 62 23.08 -25.87 -22.03
CA THR A 62 23.74 -26.97 -21.33
C THR A 62 22.96 -28.30 -21.47
N LEU A 63 21.62 -28.27 -21.29
CA LEU A 63 20.79 -29.47 -21.44
C LEU A 63 20.78 -29.99 -22.86
N LEU A 64 20.71 -29.11 -23.86
CA LEU A 64 20.79 -29.49 -25.28
C LEU A 64 22.14 -30.14 -25.58
N ALA A 65 23.25 -29.61 -25.06
CA ALA A 65 24.58 -30.18 -25.21
C ALA A 65 24.70 -31.57 -24.55
N LEU A 66 23.94 -31.84 -23.49
CA LEU A 66 23.87 -33.13 -22.80
C LEU A 66 22.86 -34.11 -23.43
N GLY A 67 22.17 -33.72 -24.52
CA GLY A 67 21.12 -34.53 -25.14
C GLY A 67 19.87 -34.74 -24.28
N LYS A 68 19.63 -33.88 -23.28
CA LYS A 68 18.47 -33.95 -22.37
C LYS A 68 17.32 -33.11 -22.91
N PRO A 69 16.04 -33.50 -22.66
CA PRO A 69 14.90 -32.73 -23.08
C PRO A 69 14.83 -31.38 -22.29
N VAL A 70 14.51 -30.31 -23.03
CA VAL A 70 14.47 -28.92 -22.51
C VAL A 70 13.21 -28.62 -21.67
N ASP A 71 12.16 -29.42 -21.81
CA ASP A 71 10.89 -29.34 -21.08
C ASP A 71 11.01 -29.59 -19.57
N GLN A 72 12.19 -30.03 -19.11
CA GLN A 72 12.49 -30.15 -17.67
C GLN A 72 12.72 -28.81 -16.96
N ILE A 73 12.93 -27.70 -17.71
CA ILE A 73 13.12 -26.36 -17.16
C ILE A 73 11.94 -25.48 -17.58
N ALA A 74 11.20 -24.96 -16.60
CA ALA A 74 10.14 -23.99 -16.86
C ALA A 74 10.75 -22.70 -17.44
N ALA A 75 10.26 -22.26 -18.59
CA ALA A 75 10.66 -20.96 -19.15
C ALA A 75 10.20 -19.83 -18.23
N PRO A 76 11.04 -18.81 -17.97
CA PRO A 76 10.61 -17.66 -17.19
C PRO A 76 9.48 -16.93 -17.94
N GLU A 77 8.35 -16.75 -17.24
CA GLU A 77 7.22 -16.03 -17.80
C GLU A 77 7.46 -14.51 -17.69
N PHE A 78 7.63 -13.88 -18.85
CA PHE A 78 7.78 -12.43 -18.97
C PHE A 78 6.41 -11.75 -18.93
N TYR A 79 6.01 -11.29 -17.77
CA TYR A 79 4.81 -10.49 -17.60
C TYR A 79 5.16 -9.10 -17.08
N PRO A 80 4.89 -8.00 -17.83
CA PRO A 80 5.37 -6.65 -17.49
C PRO A 80 4.95 -6.16 -16.11
N LEU A 81 3.74 -6.54 -15.66
CA LEU A 81 3.23 -6.12 -14.35
C LEU A 81 3.97 -6.79 -13.16
N LYS A 82 4.71 -7.90 -13.38
CA LYS A 82 5.57 -8.50 -12.33
C LYS A 82 6.68 -7.54 -11.88
N LEU A 83 7.13 -6.64 -12.77
CA LEU A 83 8.12 -5.61 -12.44
C LEU A 83 7.63 -4.62 -11.37
N LEU A 84 6.31 -4.49 -11.20
CA LEU A 84 5.73 -3.60 -10.21
C LEU A 84 5.81 -4.14 -8.77
N ARG A 85 6.26 -5.39 -8.57
CA ARG A 85 6.34 -6.02 -7.25
C ARG A 85 7.01 -5.11 -6.20
N GLY A 86 8.26 -4.72 -6.44
CA GLY A 86 9.02 -3.89 -5.51
C GLY A 86 8.39 -2.50 -5.30
N ALA A 87 7.71 -1.97 -6.32
CA ALA A 87 6.98 -0.72 -6.21
C ALA A 87 5.74 -0.84 -5.30
N ILE A 88 5.01 -1.95 -5.37
CA ILE A 88 3.88 -2.23 -4.47
C ILE A 88 4.37 -2.40 -3.03
N GLU A 89 5.48 -3.10 -2.81
CA GLU A 89 6.13 -3.22 -1.50
C GLU A 89 6.54 -1.84 -0.96
N GLN A 90 7.09 -0.95 -1.81
CA GLN A 90 7.40 0.44 -1.45
C GLN A 90 6.15 1.26 -1.08
N ILE A 91 5.04 1.10 -1.80
CA ILE A 91 3.77 1.73 -1.44
C ILE A 91 3.28 1.19 -0.09
N GLY A 92 3.42 -0.12 0.14
CA GLY A 92 3.07 -0.76 1.41
C GLY A 92 3.85 -0.19 2.60
N ILE A 93 5.14 0.03 2.46
CA ILE A 93 6.01 0.52 3.54
C ILE A 93 6.02 2.05 3.58
N VAL A 94 6.59 2.66 2.55
CA VAL A 94 6.84 4.11 2.51
C VAL A 94 5.55 4.90 2.29
N GLY A 95 4.65 4.40 1.44
CA GLY A 95 3.35 5.03 1.19
C GLY A 95 2.49 5.13 2.45
N ALA A 96 2.49 4.10 3.30
CA ALA A 96 1.82 4.13 4.60
C ALA A 96 2.41 5.18 5.55
N ALA A 97 3.75 5.27 5.63
CA ALA A 97 4.44 6.27 6.43
C ALA A 97 4.11 7.70 5.97
N ILE A 98 4.11 7.92 4.66
CA ILE A 98 3.73 9.18 4.04
C ILE A 98 2.27 9.55 4.35
N ALA A 99 1.36 8.57 4.28
CA ALA A 99 -0.05 8.78 4.60
C ALA A 99 -0.25 9.24 6.05
N ILE A 100 0.52 8.68 7.01
CA ILE A 100 0.55 9.17 8.40
C ILE A 100 0.98 10.63 8.46
N LEU A 101 2.04 11.01 7.76
CA LEU A 101 2.52 12.40 7.73
C LEU A 101 1.48 13.36 7.16
N ILE A 102 0.78 12.97 6.09
CA ILE A 102 -0.29 13.79 5.50
C ILE A 102 -1.46 13.93 6.50
N GLY A 103 -1.86 12.82 7.14
CA GLY A 103 -2.91 12.83 8.17
C GLY A 103 -2.55 13.71 9.37
N TYR A 104 -1.33 13.57 9.88
CA TYR A 104 -0.78 14.42 10.92
C TYR A 104 -0.83 15.91 10.52
N ARG A 105 -0.34 16.28 9.35
CA ARG A 105 -0.33 17.67 8.88
C ARG A 105 -1.75 18.22 8.69
N ALA A 106 -2.66 17.43 8.13
CA ALA A 106 -4.05 17.83 7.96
C ALA A 106 -4.72 18.18 9.31
N ALA A 107 -4.41 17.44 10.38
CA ALA A 107 -4.91 17.68 11.71
C ALA A 107 -4.16 18.81 12.45
N ALA A 108 -2.82 18.88 12.31
CA ALA A 108 -1.98 19.82 13.03
C ALA A 108 -2.01 21.26 12.45
N SER A 109 -2.36 21.42 11.17
CA SER A 109 -2.30 22.71 10.46
C SER A 109 -3.11 23.84 11.14
N GLU A 110 -4.22 23.51 11.80
CA GLU A 110 -5.06 24.50 12.46
C GLU A 110 -4.66 24.75 13.91
N ARG A 111 -3.96 23.80 14.54
CA ARG A 111 -3.41 24.01 15.88
C ARG A 111 -2.33 25.09 15.86
N GLY A 112 -1.37 25.00 14.94
CA GLY A 112 -0.28 25.96 14.84
C GLY A 112 -0.70 27.38 14.42
N ARG A 113 -1.88 27.53 13.75
CA ARG A 113 -2.39 28.83 13.32
C ARG A 113 -3.36 29.48 14.32
N GLN A 114 -3.74 28.81 15.41
CA GLN A 114 -4.77 29.27 16.38
C GLN A 114 -6.11 29.69 15.73
N THR A 115 -6.35 29.27 14.49
CA THR A 115 -7.54 29.65 13.71
C THR A 115 -8.76 28.79 14.04
N LEU A 116 -8.59 27.72 14.79
CA LEU A 116 -9.67 26.78 15.13
C LEU A 116 -10.82 27.48 15.87
N ALA A 117 -10.51 28.40 16.82
CA ALA A 117 -11.51 29.19 17.54
C ALA A 117 -12.34 30.07 16.60
N LEU A 118 -11.69 30.69 15.61
CA LEU A 118 -12.36 31.53 14.59
C LEU A 118 -13.23 30.71 13.63
N ILE A 119 -12.80 29.47 13.31
CA ILE A 119 -13.58 28.57 12.46
C ILE A 119 -14.82 28.07 13.17
N LEU A 120 -14.74 27.80 14.48
CA LEU A 120 -15.84 27.31 15.30
C LEU A 120 -16.89 28.39 15.58
N THR A 121 -16.60 29.68 15.38
CA THR A 121 -17.59 30.77 15.46
C THR A 121 -18.44 30.90 14.17
N ARG A 122 -18.06 30.27 13.08
CA ARG A 122 -18.84 30.23 11.84
C ARG A 122 -19.93 29.16 11.91
N PRO A 123 -21.04 29.29 11.15
CA PRO A 123 -22.15 28.33 11.16
C PRO A 123 -21.78 27.06 10.37
N ILE A 124 -20.64 26.44 10.71
CA ILE A 124 -20.13 25.20 10.10
C ILE A 124 -20.22 24.08 11.14
N ARG A 125 -20.83 22.96 10.78
CA ARG A 125 -20.91 21.78 11.65
C ARG A 125 -19.52 21.12 11.76
N ARG A 126 -19.16 20.62 12.94
CA ARG A 126 -17.85 19.98 13.21
C ARG A 126 -17.51 18.87 12.21
N TRP A 127 -18.48 18.02 11.90
CA TRP A 127 -18.28 16.95 10.94
C TRP A 127 -17.96 17.45 9.52
N GLN A 128 -18.53 18.60 9.11
CA GLN A 128 -18.24 19.20 7.81
C GLN A 128 -16.78 19.68 7.72
N PHE A 129 -16.27 20.21 8.82
CA PHE A 129 -14.87 20.61 8.91
C PHE A 129 -13.94 19.41 8.82
N LEU A 130 -14.17 18.35 9.61
CA LEU A 130 -13.37 17.12 9.58
C LEU A 130 -13.46 16.43 8.23
N ALA A 131 -14.66 16.30 7.67
CA ALA A 131 -14.88 15.70 6.35
C ALA A 131 -14.15 16.46 5.23
N GLY A 132 -14.14 17.81 5.29
CA GLY A 132 -13.39 18.64 4.33
C GLY A 132 -11.89 18.37 4.38
N LYS A 133 -11.30 18.30 5.56
CA LYS A 133 -9.89 17.98 5.75
C LYS A 133 -9.52 16.56 5.30
N MET A 134 -10.38 15.59 5.66
CA MET A 134 -10.22 14.22 5.23
C MET A 134 -10.31 14.09 3.71
N ALA A 135 -11.30 14.75 3.09
CA ALA A 135 -11.45 14.76 1.65
C ALA A 135 -10.22 15.36 0.92
N ALA A 136 -9.65 16.45 1.46
CA ALA A 136 -8.42 17.04 0.93
C ALA A 136 -7.23 16.06 1.02
N GLY A 137 -7.01 15.46 2.18
CA GLY A 137 -5.90 14.51 2.38
C GLY A 137 -6.03 13.26 1.51
N LEU A 138 -7.24 12.69 1.43
CA LEU A 138 -7.51 11.55 0.56
C LEU A 138 -7.34 11.89 -0.93
N ALA A 139 -7.78 13.07 -1.37
CA ALA A 139 -7.58 13.51 -2.75
C ALA A 139 -6.09 13.66 -3.08
N LEU A 140 -5.29 14.23 -2.18
CA LEU A 140 -3.83 14.36 -2.35
C LEU A 140 -3.15 12.99 -2.44
N LEU A 141 -3.53 12.05 -1.58
CA LEU A 141 -3.04 10.66 -1.63
C LEU A 141 -3.44 9.98 -2.94
N ALA A 142 -4.70 10.09 -3.35
CA ALA A 142 -5.21 9.46 -4.56
C ALA A 142 -4.49 9.99 -5.82
N VAL A 143 -4.32 11.30 -5.94
CA VAL A 143 -3.62 11.93 -7.07
C VAL A 143 -2.13 11.59 -7.04
N GLY A 144 -1.47 11.63 -5.87
CA GLY A 144 -0.07 11.25 -5.72
C GLY A 144 0.20 9.80 -6.11
N LEU A 145 -0.61 8.86 -5.60
CA LEU A 145 -0.51 7.44 -5.93
C LEU A 145 -0.83 7.17 -7.41
N PHE A 146 -1.81 7.88 -7.98
CA PHE A 146 -2.09 7.78 -9.42
C PHE A 146 -0.86 8.19 -10.24
N GLY A 147 -0.25 9.32 -9.92
CA GLY A 147 0.97 9.78 -10.59
C GLY A 147 2.13 8.79 -10.48
N VAL A 148 2.34 8.22 -9.28
CA VAL A 148 3.38 7.20 -9.06
C VAL A 148 3.10 5.94 -9.88
N LEU A 149 1.90 5.37 -9.81
CA LEU A 149 1.55 4.15 -10.55
C LEU A 149 1.56 4.36 -12.06
N ALA A 150 1.12 5.52 -12.56
CA ALA A 150 1.19 5.86 -13.98
C ALA A 150 2.63 5.97 -14.48
N ALA A 151 3.50 6.63 -13.70
CA ALA A 151 4.94 6.71 -14.02
C ALA A 151 5.60 5.32 -14.01
N LEU A 152 5.27 4.48 -13.03
CA LEU A 152 5.78 3.11 -12.94
C LEU A 152 5.30 2.23 -14.10
N ALA A 153 4.02 2.34 -14.48
CA ALA A 153 3.48 1.63 -15.63
C ALA A 153 4.20 2.03 -16.92
N LEU A 154 4.48 3.34 -17.08
CA LEU A 154 5.26 3.84 -18.23
C LEU A 154 6.69 3.29 -18.23
N VAL A 155 7.37 3.32 -17.09
CA VAL A 155 8.75 2.79 -16.96
C VAL A 155 8.77 1.27 -17.19
N ALA A 156 7.79 0.53 -16.64
CA ALA A 156 7.67 -0.92 -16.85
C ALA A 156 7.44 -1.25 -18.34
N ASN A 157 6.60 -0.48 -19.02
CA ASN A 157 6.37 -0.62 -20.46
C ASN A 157 7.64 -0.42 -21.28
N LEU A 158 8.44 0.60 -20.93
CA LEU A 158 9.71 0.89 -21.61
C LEU A 158 10.82 -0.14 -21.28
N ALA A 159 10.86 -0.62 -20.03
CA ALA A 159 11.91 -1.52 -19.54
C ALA A 159 11.69 -2.96 -19.95
N SER A 160 10.45 -3.42 -20.09
CA SER A 160 10.11 -4.81 -20.44
C SER A 160 10.32 -5.12 -21.93
N GLY A 161 10.24 -4.12 -22.79
CA GLY A 161 10.21 -4.31 -24.26
C GLY A 161 8.92 -4.98 -24.77
N ILE A 162 8.02 -5.35 -23.87
CA ILE A 162 6.69 -5.92 -24.15
C ILE A 162 5.67 -4.87 -23.74
N GLY A 163 4.90 -4.35 -24.71
CA GLY A 163 3.90 -3.31 -24.42
C GLY A 163 2.86 -3.77 -23.43
N LEU A 164 2.44 -2.87 -22.53
CA LEU A 164 1.27 -3.08 -21.68
C LEU A 164 0.02 -3.22 -22.56
N GLY A 165 -0.74 -4.28 -22.33
CA GLY A 165 -2.00 -4.53 -23.02
C GLY A 165 -3.16 -3.68 -22.47
N TRP A 166 -4.22 -3.52 -23.26
CA TRP A 166 -5.46 -2.87 -22.77
C TRP A 166 -6.07 -3.60 -21.57
N SER A 167 -5.84 -4.91 -21.44
CA SER A 167 -6.25 -5.73 -20.29
C SER A 167 -5.54 -5.39 -18.99
N ASP A 168 -4.39 -4.70 -19.06
CA ASP A 168 -3.58 -4.36 -17.89
C ASP A 168 -4.05 -3.06 -17.23
N LEU A 169 -4.69 -2.16 -17.98
CA LEU A 169 -5.20 -0.90 -17.45
C LEU A 169 -6.23 -1.08 -16.31
N PRO A 170 -7.24 -1.96 -16.42
CA PRO A 170 -8.15 -2.24 -15.31
C PRO A 170 -7.41 -2.80 -14.08
N ARG A 171 -6.37 -3.62 -14.26
CA ARG A 171 -5.56 -4.16 -13.16
C ARG A 171 -4.83 -3.04 -12.41
N LEU A 172 -4.23 -2.08 -13.15
CA LEU A 172 -3.60 -0.91 -12.57
C LEU A 172 -4.62 0.00 -11.85
N GLY A 173 -5.82 0.18 -12.42
CA GLY A 173 -6.90 0.94 -11.79
C GLY A 173 -7.38 0.34 -10.47
N VAL A 174 -7.58 -0.99 -10.43
CA VAL A 174 -7.96 -1.72 -9.22
C VAL A 174 -6.83 -1.67 -8.19
N THR A 175 -5.58 -1.82 -8.61
CA THR A 175 -4.41 -1.69 -7.74
C THR A 175 -4.31 -0.29 -7.13
N TRP A 176 -4.53 0.75 -7.94
CA TRP A 176 -4.58 2.13 -7.47
C TRP A 176 -5.66 2.33 -6.40
N LEU A 177 -6.87 1.83 -6.63
CA LEU A 177 -7.97 1.91 -5.66
C LEU A 177 -7.60 1.22 -4.34
N ALA A 178 -7.04 0.01 -4.41
CA ALA A 178 -6.58 -0.71 -3.24
C ALA A 178 -5.46 0.05 -2.49
N ALA A 179 -4.51 0.67 -3.21
CA ALA A 179 -3.45 1.48 -2.63
C ALA A 179 -3.99 2.73 -1.93
N VAL A 180 -5.01 3.39 -2.51
CA VAL A 180 -5.69 4.54 -1.88
C VAL A 180 -6.40 4.10 -0.60
N LEU A 181 -7.16 3.00 -0.62
CA LEU A 181 -7.86 2.49 0.57
C LEU A 181 -6.88 2.06 1.67
N TYR A 182 -5.81 1.39 1.29
CA TYR A 182 -4.75 0.98 2.20
C TYR A 182 -4.09 2.19 2.89
N THR A 183 -3.61 3.15 2.11
CA THR A 183 -2.95 4.35 2.62
C THR A 183 -3.92 5.26 3.38
N ALA A 184 -5.23 5.26 3.03
CA ALA A 184 -6.26 5.97 3.79
C ALA A 184 -6.34 5.48 5.24
N SER A 185 -6.15 4.20 5.51
CA SER A 185 -6.13 3.66 6.88
C SER A 185 -5.04 4.31 7.73
N PHE A 186 -3.84 4.47 7.18
CA PHE A 186 -2.72 5.12 7.86
C PHE A 186 -2.85 6.64 7.93
N PHE A 187 -3.44 7.26 6.92
CA PHE A 187 -3.83 8.67 6.97
C PHE A 187 -4.78 8.93 8.14
N PHE A 188 -5.85 8.13 8.28
CA PHE A 188 -6.79 8.27 9.38
C PHE A 188 -6.14 7.99 10.73
N LEU A 189 -5.24 7.02 10.83
CA LEU A 189 -4.47 6.75 12.05
C LEU A 189 -3.70 8.00 12.50
N GLY A 190 -2.90 8.59 11.59
CA GLY A 190 -2.16 9.83 11.87
C GLY A 190 -3.07 11.00 12.23
N PHE A 191 -4.18 11.16 11.51
CA PHE A 191 -5.17 12.20 11.72
C PHE A 191 -5.86 12.07 13.09
N ILE A 192 -6.37 10.87 13.46
CA ILE A 192 -7.03 10.58 14.73
C ILE A 192 -6.08 10.84 15.91
N LEU A 193 -4.88 10.27 15.88
CA LEU A 193 -3.92 10.43 16.96
C LEU A 193 -3.54 11.90 17.18
N THR A 194 -3.41 12.67 16.10
CA THR A 194 -3.10 14.10 16.17
C THR A 194 -4.25 14.91 16.76
N LEU A 195 -5.51 14.52 16.50
CA LEU A 195 -6.68 15.20 17.11
C LEU A 195 -6.90 14.81 18.58
N THR A 196 -6.50 13.60 18.98
CA THR A 196 -6.77 13.07 20.33
C THR A 196 -5.69 13.40 21.35
N LEU A 197 -4.41 13.41 20.93
CA LEU A 197 -3.29 13.63 21.83
C LEU A 197 -2.99 15.13 22.00
N ARG A 198 -2.57 15.51 23.21
CA ARG A 198 -2.25 16.91 23.55
C ARG A 198 -1.06 17.44 22.75
N LYS A 199 0.02 16.67 22.66
CA LYS A 199 1.25 17.07 21.96
C LYS A 199 1.28 16.47 20.56
N PRO A 200 1.31 17.28 19.49
CA PRO A 200 1.36 16.80 18.11
C PRO A 200 2.57 15.89 17.84
N ALA A 201 3.74 16.19 18.42
CA ALA A 201 4.93 15.36 18.28
C ALA A 201 4.74 13.95 18.85
N THR A 202 4.09 13.83 20.02
CA THR A 202 3.76 12.51 20.61
C THR A 202 2.77 11.73 19.76
N ALA A 203 1.80 12.43 19.14
CA ALA A 203 0.85 11.81 18.22
C ALA A 203 1.57 11.19 17.00
N LEU A 204 2.51 11.94 16.42
CA LEU A 204 3.30 11.48 15.29
C LEU A 204 4.18 10.29 15.66
N LEU A 205 4.89 10.35 16.79
CA LEU A 205 5.72 9.25 17.29
C LEU A 205 4.89 7.98 17.53
N LEU A 206 3.69 8.11 18.14
CA LEU A 206 2.83 6.97 18.37
C LEU A 206 2.29 6.39 17.06
N ALA A 207 1.91 7.24 16.09
CA ALA A 207 1.48 6.79 14.78
C ALA A 207 2.57 5.99 14.05
N PHE A 208 3.82 6.46 14.12
CA PHE A 208 4.97 5.74 13.56
C PHE A 208 5.31 4.46 14.33
N ALA A 209 5.15 4.44 15.66
CA ALA A 209 5.33 3.22 16.44
C ALA A 209 4.31 2.14 16.03
N VAL A 210 3.03 2.51 15.88
CA VAL A 210 1.98 1.60 15.38
C VAL A 210 2.30 1.14 13.95
N TRP A 211 2.69 2.05 13.05
CA TRP A 211 3.10 1.72 11.70
C TRP A 211 4.27 0.74 11.67
N LEU A 212 5.35 1.02 12.42
CA LEU A 212 6.53 0.16 12.53
C LEU A 212 6.13 -1.25 12.96
N THR A 213 5.26 -1.35 13.97
CA THR A 213 4.77 -2.64 14.48
C THR A 213 3.96 -3.39 13.42
N LEU A 214 3.00 -2.74 12.77
CA LEU A 214 2.07 -3.39 11.84
C LEU A 214 2.69 -3.67 10.46
N VAL A 215 3.59 -2.81 10.00
CA VAL A 215 4.11 -2.88 8.62
C VAL A 215 5.47 -3.56 8.55
N LEU A 216 6.32 -3.41 9.57
CA LEU A 216 7.67 -3.98 9.56
C LEU A 216 7.82 -5.16 10.53
N VAL A 217 7.42 -4.98 11.80
CA VAL A 217 7.66 -6.02 12.82
C VAL A 217 6.73 -7.22 12.64
N ALA A 218 5.43 -7.00 12.48
CA ALA A 218 4.46 -8.09 12.38
C ALA A 218 4.72 -9.03 11.19
N PRO A 219 4.98 -8.54 9.95
CA PRO A 219 5.38 -9.42 8.85
C PRO A 219 6.68 -10.18 9.12
N GLN A 220 7.70 -9.51 9.69
CA GLN A 220 8.98 -10.15 10.02
C GLN A 220 8.81 -11.28 11.06
N VAL A 221 7.95 -11.08 12.06
CA VAL A 221 7.60 -12.14 13.02
C VAL A 221 6.90 -13.29 12.30
N GLY A 222 5.95 -13.02 11.40
CA GLY A 222 5.28 -14.03 10.59
C GLY A 222 6.27 -14.86 9.75
N ASP A 223 7.18 -14.19 9.07
CA ASP A 223 8.21 -14.85 8.25
C ASP A 223 9.18 -15.69 9.10
N THR A 224 9.50 -15.23 10.32
CA THR A 224 10.37 -15.99 11.27
C THR A 224 9.66 -17.22 11.85
N LEU A 225 8.33 -17.18 11.95
CA LEU A 225 7.53 -18.32 12.40
C LEU A 225 7.35 -19.38 11.31
N ASP A 226 7.68 -19.10 10.06
CA ASP A 226 7.62 -20.07 8.97
C ASP A 226 8.84 -21.01 9.03
N PRO A 227 8.63 -22.34 9.27
CA PRO A 227 9.73 -23.29 9.32
C PRO A 227 10.52 -23.39 8.01
N ASP A 228 9.88 -23.14 6.86
CA ASP A 228 10.54 -23.19 5.55
C ASP A 228 11.47 -21.99 5.32
N ASN A 229 11.19 -20.83 5.93
CA ASN A 229 11.98 -19.61 5.77
C ASN A 229 13.27 -19.55 6.63
N GLN A 230 13.59 -20.61 7.40
CA GLN A 230 14.78 -20.65 8.27
C GLN A 230 16.10 -20.72 7.50
N VAL A 231 16.05 -21.09 6.21
CA VAL A 231 17.22 -21.19 5.32
C VAL A 231 16.95 -20.45 4.04
N ALA A 232 17.94 -19.73 3.53
CA ALA A 232 17.84 -19.05 2.25
C ALA A 232 17.46 -20.03 1.11
N GLY A 233 16.34 -19.78 0.45
CA GLY A 233 15.81 -20.64 -0.60
C GLY A 233 14.83 -21.72 -0.12
N GLY A 234 14.54 -21.79 1.18
CA GLY A 234 13.61 -22.73 1.79
C GLY A 234 14.27 -24.03 2.28
N VAL A 235 13.90 -24.47 3.49
CA VAL A 235 14.39 -25.73 4.09
C VAL A 235 13.96 -26.93 3.25
N PHE A 236 12.70 -26.99 2.85
CA PHE A 236 12.15 -28.10 2.08
C PHE A 236 12.82 -28.26 0.70
N LYS A 237 13.12 -27.14 0.05
CA LYS A 237 13.82 -27.14 -1.22
C LYS A 237 15.28 -27.53 -1.06
N SER A 238 15.97 -27.02 -0.04
CA SER A 238 17.39 -27.34 0.21
C SER A 238 17.59 -28.82 0.56
N LEU A 239 16.61 -29.44 1.22
CA LEU A 239 16.63 -30.86 1.58
C LEU A 239 15.95 -31.75 0.51
N SER A 240 15.46 -31.17 -0.59
CA SER A 240 14.74 -31.90 -1.67
C SER A 240 13.53 -32.69 -1.17
N ILE A 241 12.82 -32.18 -0.16
CA ILE A 241 11.68 -32.88 0.46
C ILE A 241 10.48 -32.80 -0.49
N ALA A 242 9.85 -33.96 -0.76
CA ALA A 242 8.66 -34.04 -1.61
C ALA A 242 7.44 -33.37 -0.97
N LYS A 243 6.53 -32.78 -1.79
CA LYS A 243 5.34 -32.07 -1.30
C LYS A 243 4.48 -32.85 -0.29
N PRO A 244 4.22 -34.17 -0.43
CA PRO A 244 3.47 -34.93 0.57
C PRO A 244 4.14 -34.94 1.94
N ASP A 245 5.47 -35.11 1.96
CA ASP A 245 6.26 -35.16 3.20
C ASP A 245 6.33 -33.77 3.87
N GLN A 246 6.38 -32.69 3.05
CA GLN A 246 6.29 -31.31 3.55
C GLN A 246 5.00 -31.11 4.35
N ILE A 247 3.85 -31.58 3.85
CA ILE A 247 2.55 -31.46 4.51
C ILE A 247 2.57 -32.20 5.86
N GLU A 248 3.19 -33.38 5.91
CA GLU A 248 3.28 -34.16 7.16
C GLU A 248 4.18 -33.48 8.19
N ILE A 249 5.33 -32.95 7.75
CA ILE A 249 6.24 -32.18 8.63
C ILE A 249 5.55 -30.92 9.15
N MET A 250 4.83 -30.18 8.30
CA MET A 250 4.14 -28.95 8.71
C MET A 250 3.04 -29.17 9.74
N LYS A 251 2.42 -30.37 9.80
CA LYS A 251 1.48 -30.70 10.88
C LYS A 251 2.09 -30.59 12.28
N GLN A 252 3.39 -30.84 12.42
CA GLN A 252 4.09 -30.71 13.71
C GLN A 252 4.26 -29.24 14.13
N PHE A 253 4.23 -28.32 13.17
CA PHE A 253 4.36 -26.87 13.36
C PHE A 253 3.02 -26.14 13.39
N LYS A 254 1.89 -26.85 13.53
CA LYS A 254 0.52 -26.28 13.46
C LYS A 254 0.31 -25.06 14.38
N THR A 255 0.93 -25.02 15.55
CA THR A 255 0.82 -23.88 16.47
C THR A 255 1.47 -22.63 15.89
N TYR A 256 2.64 -22.78 15.30
CA TYR A 256 3.36 -21.68 14.63
C TYR A 256 2.60 -21.19 13.40
N GLU A 257 2.05 -22.10 12.59
CA GLU A 257 1.18 -21.74 11.45
C GLU A 257 -0.05 -20.97 11.92
N THR A 258 -0.73 -21.43 12.98
CA THR A 258 -1.92 -20.74 13.52
C THR A 258 -1.59 -19.33 13.99
N LEU A 259 -0.44 -19.14 14.67
CA LEU A 259 0.01 -17.82 15.10
C LEU A 259 0.36 -16.93 13.91
N ARG A 260 1.09 -17.46 12.92
CA ARG A 260 1.43 -16.76 11.69
C ARG A 260 0.17 -16.33 10.95
N ASP A 261 -0.75 -17.25 10.73
CA ASP A 261 -2.00 -16.99 10.04
C ASP A 261 -2.83 -15.93 10.79
N GLY A 262 -2.86 -15.97 12.11
CA GLY A 262 -3.52 -14.94 12.93
C GLY A 262 -2.91 -13.55 12.76
N ILE A 263 -1.57 -13.44 12.73
CA ILE A 263 -0.86 -12.18 12.48
C ILE A 263 -1.14 -11.69 11.06
N GLU A 264 -1.08 -12.57 10.08
CA GLU A 264 -1.33 -12.22 8.68
C GLU A 264 -2.78 -11.82 8.43
N GLN A 265 -3.75 -12.50 9.05
CA GLN A 265 -5.17 -12.18 8.94
C GLN A 265 -5.53 -10.86 9.64
N ALA A 266 -4.81 -10.46 10.68
CA ALA A 266 -4.99 -9.17 11.33
C ALA A 266 -4.32 -8.02 10.56
N SER A 267 -3.36 -8.31 9.71
CA SER A 267 -2.53 -7.31 9.04
C SER A 267 -3.19 -6.73 7.79
N VAL A 268 -3.58 -5.45 7.82
CA VAL A 268 -4.06 -4.74 6.64
C VAL A 268 -2.99 -4.68 5.52
N THR A 269 -1.71 -4.69 5.88
CA THR A 269 -0.58 -4.69 4.95
C THR A 269 -0.52 -6.01 4.17
N LYS A 270 -0.68 -7.15 4.85
CA LYS A 270 -0.69 -8.47 4.19
C LYS A 270 -1.91 -8.63 3.28
N HIS A 271 -3.09 -8.12 3.66
CA HIS A 271 -4.26 -8.09 2.78
C HIS A 271 -4.01 -7.24 1.53
N PHE A 272 -3.41 -6.06 1.68
CA PHE A 272 -3.03 -5.20 0.55
C PHE A 272 -2.04 -5.91 -0.39
N GLU A 273 -0.98 -6.51 0.14
CA GLU A 273 0.02 -7.24 -0.62
C GLU A 273 -0.60 -8.44 -1.37
N ARG A 274 -1.35 -9.30 -0.67
CA ARG A 274 -2.01 -10.47 -1.28
C ARG A 274 -2.96 -10.08 -2.41
N PHE A 275 -3.76 -9.04 -2.18
CA PHE A 275 -4.70 -8.54 -3.17
C PHE A 275 -3.99 -7.98 -4.41
N THR A 276 -3.07 -7.05 -4.21
CA THR A 276 -2.38 -6.37 -5.32
C THR A 276 -1.47 -7.31 -6.10
N PHE A 277 -0.80 -8.24 -5.44
CA PHE A 277 0.04 -9.24 -6.10
C PHE A 277 -0.79 -10.20 -6.97
N ALA A 278 -1.98 -10.58 -6.51
CA ALA A 278 -2.89 -11.39 -7.32
C ALA A 278 -3.42 -10.59 -8.52
N VAL A 279 -3.91 -9.36 -8.31
CA VAL A 279 -4.45 -8.48 -9.36
C VAL A 279 -3.41 -8.20 -10.44
N LEU A 280 -2.16 -7.94 -10.07
CA LEU A 280 -1.07 -7.69 -11.00
C LEU A 280 -0.45 -8.96 -11.60
N GLY A 281 -0.89 -10.16 -11.18
CA GLY A 281 -0.34 -11.43 -11.66
C GLY A 281 1.14 -11.63 -11.29
N ILE A 282 1.57 -11.07 -10.15
CA ILE A 282 2.95 -11.18 -9.65
C ILE A 282 3.26 -12.61 -9.23
N LYS A 283 2.30 -13.29 -8.57
CA LYS A 283 2.42 -14.72 -8.27
C LYS A 283 2.07 -15.53 -9.51
N ASP A 284 2.85 -16.58 -9.79
CA ASP A 284 2.69 -17.44 -10.97
C ASP A 284 1.29 -18.02 -11.11
N THR A 285 0.65 -18.33 -9.97
CA THR A 285 -0.75 -18.82 -9.94
C THR A 285 -1.75 -17.87 -10.60
N TYR A 286 -1.48 -16.57 -10.64
CA TYR A 286 -2.37 -15.53 -11.19
C TYR A 286 -1.86 -14.94 -12.50
N THR A 287 -0.71 -15.36 -12.98
CA THR A 287 -0.15 -14.91 -14.27
C THR A 287 -1.07 -15.36 -15.41
N GLY A 288 -1.51 -14.41 -16.25
CA GLY A 288 -2.42 -14.71 -17.37
C GLY A 288 -3.89 -14.98 -17.00
N VAL A 289 -4.22 -15.10 -15.70
CA VAL A 289 -5.61 -15.32 -15.26
C VAL A 289 -6.44 -14.04 -15.48
N PRO A 290 -7.67 -14.09 -16.02
CA PRO A 290 -8.53 -12.92 -16.17
C PRO A 290 -8.80 -12.21 -14.84
N LEU A 291 -9.01 -10.88 -14.87
CA LEU A 291 -9.20 -10.08 -13.65
C LEU A 291 -10.45 -10.48 -12.84
N GLY A 292 -11.56 -10.81 -13.50
CA GLY A 292 -12.83 -11.14 -12.84
C GLY A 292 -12.72 -12.26 -11.80
N PRO A 293 -12.24 -13.45 -12.16
CA PRO A 293 -12.01 -14.55 -11.21
C PRO A 293 -11.11 -14.16 -10.03
N ILE A 294 -10.05 -13.38 -10.28
CA ILE A 294 -9.14 -12.92 -9.23
C ILE A 294 -9.87 -12.01 -8.23
N LEU A 295 -10.71 -11.09 -8.72
CA LEU A 295 -11.50 -10.19 -7.85
C LEU A 295 -12.47 -10.98 -6.97
N ILE A 296 -13.10 -12.03 -7.50
CA ILE A 296 -14.01 -12.90 -6.73
C ILE A 296 -13.22 -13.64 -5.64
N GLU A 297 -12.09 -14.25 -5.99
CA GLU A 297 -11.26 -14.97 -5.03
C GLU A 297 -10.70 -14.07 -3.93
N LYS A 298 -10.26 -12.86 -4.28
CA LYS A 298 -9.62 -11.90 -3.37
C LYS A 298 -10.58 -10.86 -2.77
N THR A 299 -11.88 -11.06 -2.90
CA THR A 299 -12.91 -10.17 -2.33
C THR A 299 -12.72 -9.96 -0.83
N GLY A 300 -12.38 -11.03 -0.08
CA GLY A 300 -12.12 -10.95 1.37
C GLY A 300 -10.98 -10.00 1.72
N ASP A 301 -9.87 -10.04 0.97
CA ASP A 301 -8.75 -9.13 1.17
C ASP A 301 -9.14 -7.67 0.90
N LEU A 302 -9.90 -7.42 -0.17
CA LEU A 302 -10.38 -6.07 -0.50
C LEU A 302 -11.37 -5.54 0.54
N ILE A 303 -12.32 -6.37 1.00
CA ILE A 303 -13.28 -6.01 2.06
C ILE A 303 -12.53 -5.63 3.34
N TRP A 304 -11.51 -6.38 3.74
CA TRP A 304 -10.72 -6.08 4.94
C TRP A 304 -10.05 -4.70 4.86
N ILE A 305 -9.39 -4.41 3.73
CA ILE A 305 -8.76 -3.10 3.47
C ILE A 305 -9.82 -1.99 3.52
N PHE A 306 -10.96 -2.18 2.86
CA PHE A 306 -12.06 -1.22 2.82
C PHE A 306 -12.65 -0.97 4.21
N LEU A 307 -12.96 -2.03 4.96
CA LEU A 307 -13.56 -1.90 6.30
C LEU A 307 -12.60 -1.23 7.29
N THR A 308 -11.29 -1.49 7.19
CA THR A 308 -10.29 -0.83 8.02
C THR A 308 -10.25 0.68 7.73
N ALA A 309 -10.20 1.08 6.46
CA ALA A 309 -10.23 2.48 6.06
C ALA A 309 -11.55 3.17 6.46
N LEU A 310 -12.69 2.51 6.21
CA LEU A 310 -14.01 3.02 6.54
C LEU A 310 -14.17 3.19 8.06
N GLY A 311 -13.80 2.16 8.84
CA GLY A 311 -13.91 2.19 10.31
C GLY A 311 -13.09 3.31 10.91
N LEU A 312 -11.83 3.46 10.52
CA LEU A 312 -10.98 4.57 10.96
C LEU A 312 -11.52 5.93 10.49
N GLY A 313 -12.04 6.01 9.25
CA GLY A 313 -12.66 7.23 8.73
C GLY A 313 -13.91 7.65 9.54
N LEU A 314 -14.76 6.69 9.89
CA LEU A 314 -15.95 6.95 10.75
C LEU A 314 -15.54 7.40 12.15
N ILE A 315 -14.53 6.76 12.75
CA ILE A 315 -13.97 7.20 14.04
C ILE A 315 -13.46 8.64 13.92
N ALA A 316 -12.72 8.97 12.86
CA ALA A 316 -12.18 10.31 12.65
C ALA A 316 -13.28 11.39 12.57
N ILE A 317 -14.41 11.12 11.90
CA ILE A 317 -15.55 12.05 11.81
C ILE A 317 -16.28 12.18 13.15
N ALA A 318 -16.38 11.08 13.91
CA ALA A 318 -17.10 11.03 15.18
C ALA A 318 -16.33 11.70 16.34
N LEU A 319 -15.03 12.00 16.18
CA LEU A 319 -14.20 12.54 17.25
C LEU A 319 -14.75 13.89 17.77
N PRO A 320 -14.86 14.07 19.11
CA PRO A 320 -15.22 15.33 19.68
C PRO A 320 -14.06 16.33 19.54
N LEU A 321 -14.29 17.45 18.85
CA LEU A 321 -13.36 18.58 18.82
C LEU A 321 -13.54 19.39 20.10
N ASN A 322 -12.72 19.14 21.12
CA ASN A 322 -12.72 19.97 22.34
C ASN A 322 -11.78 21.17 22.14
N ALA A 323 -12.35 22.34 21.94
CA ALA A 323 -11.60 23.59 21.78
C ALA A 323 -10.59 23.83 22.92
N ASP A 324 -10.94 23.48 24.16
CA ASP A 324 -10.08 23.64 25.35
C ASP A 324 -8.84 22.71 25.34
N ARG A 325 -8.91 21.57 24.67
CA ARG A 325 -7.75 20.66 24.53
C ARG A 325 -6.83 21.05 23.38
N LEU A 326 -7.38 21.78 22.40
CA LEU A 326 -6.66 22.17 21.20
C LEU A 326 -6.03 23.57 21.31
N SER A 327 -6.45 24.38 22.29
CA SER A 327 -5.98 25.76 22.51
C SER A 327 -4.93 25.92 23.61
N LYS A 328 -4.66 24.88 24.41
CA LYS A 328 -3.67 24.91 25.47
C LYS A 328 -2.37 24.25 25.01
N GLU A 329 -1.45 25.06 24.51
CA GLU A 329 -0.01 24.89 24.58
C GLU A 329 0.58 25.86 25.58
#